data_8410889440ec6d74f2ffdaca99a99404
#
_entry.id   8410889440ec6d74f2ffdaca99a99404
#
_cell.length_a   1.000
_cell.length_b   1.000
_cell.length_c   1.000
_cell.angle_alpha   90.00
_cell.angle_beta   90.00
_cell.angle_gamma   90.00
#
_symmetry.space_group_name_H-M   'P 1'
#
loop_
_entity.id
_entity.type
_entity.pdbx_description
1 polymer ?
#
loop_
_entity_poly.entity_id
_entity_poly.type
_entity_poly.pdbx_seq_one_letter_code
_entity_poly.pdbx_strand_id
1 'polypeptide(L)'
;MISVIKIFFALLFVLILTSNLFAQDSFADQFNLAKKLYEDEKYFDAVTEFKRLLFFYEGDNYSYESNLLIGLSYKEAAKFSEAIQHFALAELNSSTEAEVYESRLEIIKVNILRRTTQRAFTLLDSLENDVRFNKKSEEINYWRGWAYIFSDDWERAALTFSEIQKAHDLALICDSVDNDLYNPELAKYLSIVPGAGQFYTDEYISGLISIGWNVLWGYLTINAFMEDRVFDGLMIGTLLWWRFYSGNIQNAEKFALEKNLEKTNSALHYLQNDYNGRKP
;
A
#
# COMPACT_ATOMS: atom_id res chain seq x y z
N MET A 1 -5.45 -30.79 -68.77
CA MET A 1 -5.10 -29.51 -68.21
C MET A 1 -6.00 -29.09 -67.03
N ILE A 2 -7.33 -29.14 -67.14
CA ILE A 2 -8.30 -28.76 -66.08
C ILE A 2 -8.16 -29.60 -64.80
N SER A 3 -7.84 -30.92 -64.92
CA SER A 3 -7.69 -31.82 -63.76
C SER A 3 -6.44 -31.51 -62.92
N VAL A 4 -5.33 -31.11 -63.54
CA VAL A 4 -4.08 -30.77 -62.85
C VAL A 4 -4.23 -29.45 -62.07
N ILE A 5 -4.97 -28.49 -62.63
CA ILE A 5 -5.25 -27.20 -61.98
C ILE A 5 -6.14 -27.41 -60.74
N LYS A 6 -7.14 -28.27 -60.81
CA LYS A 6 -8.00 -28.60 -59.67
C LYS A 6 -7.22 -29.28 -58.52
N ILE A 7 -6.31 -30.21 -58.85
CA ILE A 7 -5.44 -30.87 -57.87
C ILE A 7 -4.49 -29.87 -57.23
N PHE A 8 -3.92 -28.93 -58.00
CA PHE A 8 -3.04 -27.85 -57.47
C PHE A 8 -3.79 -26.94 -56.47
N PHE A 9 -5.00 -26.48 -56.81
CA PHE A 9 -5.82 -25.69 -55.91
C PHE A 9 -6.26 -26.45 -54.65
N ALA A 10 -6.57 -27.75 -54.79
CA ALA A 10 -6.89 -28.59 -53.63
C ALA A 10 -5.69 -28.76 -52.69
N LEU A 11 -4.49 -28.98 -53.21
CA LEU A 11 -3.24 -29.08 -52.47
C LEU A 11 -2.89 -27.72 -51.80
N LEU A 12 -3.05 -26.60 -52.49
CA LEU A 12 -2.83 -25.26 -51.96
C LEU A 12 -3.81 -24.96 -50.82
N PHE A 13 -5.10 -25.36 -50.96
CA PHE A 13 -6.11 -25.18 -49.93
C PHE A 13 -5.81 -26.03 -48.69
N VAL A 14 -5.37 -27.29 -48.85
CA VAL A 14 -4.93 -28.14 -47.74
C VAL A 14 -3.69 -27.54 -47.04
N LEU A 15 -2.73 -26.99 -47.79
CA LEU A 15 -1.55 -26.36 -47.23
C LEU A 15 -1.89 -25.11 -46.38
N ILE A 16 -2.85 -24.31 -46.85
CA ILE A 16 -3.34 -23.14 -46.11
C ILE A 16 -4.07 -23.57 -44.84
N LEU A 17 -4.89 -24.62 -44.86
CA LEU A 17 -5.58 -25.15 -43.69
C LEU A 17 -4.59 -25.71 -42.67
N THR A 18 -3.58 -26.46 -43.09
CA THR A 18 -2.56 -27.00 -42.16
C THR A 18 -1.70 -25.92 -41.54
N SER A 19 -1.33 -24.87 -42.29
CA SER A 19 -0.53 -23.76 -41.75
C SER A 19 -1.25 -23.01 -40.60
N ASN A 20 -2.57 -22.85 -40.69
CA ASN A 20 -3.35 -22.22 -39.63
C ASN A 20 -3.43 -23.08 -38.34
N LEU A 21 -3.53 -24.43 -38.48
CA LEU A 21 -3.50 -25.34 -37.36
C LEU A 21 -2.17 -25.33 -36.61
N PHE A 22 -1.05 -25.37 -37.31
CA PHE A 22 0.28 -25.29 -36.72
C PHE A 22 0.57 -23.93 -36.07
N ALA A 23 0.02 -22.84 -36.57
CA ALA A 23 0.16 -21.53 -35.98
C ALA A 23 -0.59 -21.42 -34.65
N GLN A 24 -1.78 -22.00 -34.57
CA GLN A 24 -2.57 -21.98 -33.34
C GLN A 24 -1.94 -22.82 -32.21
N ASP A 25 -1.37 -23.98 -32.51
CA ASP A 25 -0.61 -24.78 -31.56
C ASP A 25 0.64 -24.00 -31.06
N SER A 26 1.33 -23.28 -31.94
CA SER A 26 2.50 -22.47 -31.60
C SER A 26 2.18 -21.34 -30.61
N PHE A 27 1.01 -20.67 -30.71
CA PHE A 27 0.62 -19.61 -29.78
C PHE A 27 0.18 -20.18 -28.40
N ALA A 28 -0.47 -21.33 -28.38
CA ALA A 28 -0.78 -22.04 -27.13
C ALA A 28 0.51 -22.45 -26.40
N ASP A 29 1.49 -22.98 -27.12
CA ASP A 29 2.79 -23.34 -26.56
C ASP A 29 3.54 -22.11 -26.04
N GLN A 30 3.49 -20.99 -26.74
CA GLN A 30 4.08 -19.72 -26.33
C GLN A 30 3.43 -19.19 -25.03
N PHE A 31 2.09 -19.24 -24.95
CA PHE A 31 1.35 -18.87 -23.74
C PHE A 31 1.73 -19.76 -22.54
N ASN A 32 1.77 -21.07 -22.74
CA ASN A 32 2.13 -22.04 -21.72
C ASN A 32 3.58 -21.85 -21.23
N LEU A 33 4.51 -21.54 -22.14
CA LEU A 33 5.89 -21.19 -21.80
C LEU A 33 5.93 -19.94 -20.89
N ALA A 34 5.25 -18.87 -21.29
CA ALA A 34 5.21 -17.63 -20.55
C ALA A 34 4.58 -17.82 -19.14
N LYS A 35 3.50 -18.62 -19.07
CA LYS A 35 2.83 -18.98 -17.80
C LYS A 35 3.75 -19.79 -16.89
N LYS A 36 4.47 -20.77 -17.41
CA LYS A 36 5.46 -21.52 -16.66
C LYS A 36 6.60 -20.63 -16.13
N LEU A 37 7.08 -19.68 -16.92
CA LEU A 37 8.08 -18.72 -16.46
C LEU A 37 7.56 -17.85 -15.32
N TYR A 38 6.28 -17.47 -15.34
CA TYR A 38 5.63 -16.76 -14.24
C TYR A 38 5.56 -17.64 -12.99
N GLU A 39 5.13 -18.89 -13.11
CA GLU A 39 5.06 -19.86 -12.01
C GLU A 39 6.45 -20.18 -11.42
N ASP A 40 7.50 -20.15 -12.25
CA ASP A 40 8.91 -20.29 -11.84
C ASP A 40 9.50 -18.96 -11.26
N GLU A 41 8.66 -17.92 -11.02
CA GLU A 41 9.04 -16.59 -10.52
C GLU A 41 10.04 -15.83 -11.41
N LYS A 42 10.20 -16.25 -12.69
CA LYS A 42 11.03 -15.58 -13.69
C LYS A 42 10.25 -14.45 -14.37
N TYR A 43 9.84 -13.46 -13.58
CA TYR A 43 8.88 -12.42 -14.00
C TYR A 43 9.31 -11.63 -15.23
N PHE A 44 10.60 -11.30 -15.35
CA PHE A 44 11.11 -10.56 -16.51
C PHE A 44 10.95 -11.36 -17.83
N ASP A 45 11.31 -12.64 -17.80
CA ASP A 45 11.21 -13.53 -18.95
C ASP A 45 9.73 -13.80 -19.28
N ALA A 46 8.88 -14.03 -18.26
CA ALA A 46 7.45 -14.19 -18.42
C ALA A 46 6.81 -12.99 -19.13
N VAL A 47 7.10 -11.76 -18.68
CA VAL A 47 6.63 -10.52 -19.30
C VAL A 47 7.08 -10.43 -20.76
N THR A 48 8.32 -10.83 -21.05
CA THR A 48 8.86 -10.80 -22.42
C THR A 48 8.11 -11.76 -23.33
N GLU A 49 7.85 -12.98 -22.89
CA GLU A 49 7.18 -13.99 -23.68
C GLU A 49 5.68 -13.70 -23.84
N PHE A 50 5.00 -13.19 -22.79
CA PHE A 50 3.61 -12.72 -22.93
C PHE A 50 3.50 -11.53 -23.90
N LYS A 51 4.40 -10.55 -23.85
CA LYS A 51 4.41 -9.41 -24.79
C LYS A 51 4.69 -9.86 -26.22
N ARG A 52 5.57 -10.85 -26.38
CA ARG A 52 5.80 -11.47 -27.71
C ARG A 52 4.55 -12.14 -28.23
N LEU A 53 3.84 -12.91 -27.38
CA LEU A 53 2.56 -13.51 -27.73
C LEU A 53 1.56 -12.44 -28.19
N LEU A 54 1.31 -11.43 -27.34
CA LEU A 54 0.34 -10.36 -27.63
C LEU A 54 0.68 -9.55 -28.90
N PHE A 55 1.96 -9.47 -29.28
CA PHE A 55 2.39 -8.76 -30.49
C PHE A 55 2.11 -9.56 -31.77
N PHE A 56 2.29 -10.87 -31.76
CA PHE A 56 2.15 -11.72 -32.95
C PHE A 56 0.78 -12.38 -33.08
N TYR A 57 0.01 -12.45 -32.00
CA TYR A 57 -1.32 -13.08 -31.99
C TYR A 57 -2.40 -12.02 -32.16
N GLU A 58 -3.13 -12.10 -33.27
CA GLU A 58 -4.20 -11.14 -33.63
C GLU A 58 -5.57 -11.47 -33.01
N GLY A 59 -5.68 -12.57 -32.22
CA GLY A 59 -6.92 -12.98 -31.58
C GLY A 59 -7.04 -12.52 -30.13
N ASP A 60 -8.26 -12.58 -29.58
CA ASP A 60 -8.55 -12.09 -28.21
C ASP A 60 -8.35 -13.15 -27.12
N ASN A 61 -8.22 -14.44 -27.49
CA ASN A 61 -8.25 -15.57 -26.55
C ASN A 61 -7.20 -15.53 -25.42
N TYR A 62 -6.04 -14.89 -25.65
CA TYR A 62 -4.96 -14.78 -24.68
C TYR A 62 -4.82 -13.38 -24.10
N SER A 63 -5.57 -12.40 -24.59
CA SER A 63 -5.36 -10.98 -24.29
C SER A 63 -5.63 -10.65 -22.83
N TYR A 64 -6.70 -11.17 -22.24
CA TYR A 64 -7.04 -10.99 -20.85
C TYR A 64 -5.97 -11.60 -19.93
N GLU A 65 -5.77 -12.93 -20.01
CA GLU A 65 -4.90 -13.65 -19.07
C GLU A 65 -3.43 -13.21 -19.21
N SER A 66 -2.96 -12.95 -20.43
CA SER A 66 -1.60 -12.42 -20.63
C SER A 66 -1.40 -11.06 -19.98
N ASN A 67 -2.33 -10.12 -20.15
CA ASN A 67 -2.23 -8.80 -19.52
C ASN A 67 -2.36 -8.91 -17.99
N LEU A 68 -3.21 -9.77 -17.46
CA LEU A 68 -3.32 -10.03 -16.04
C LEU A 68 -1.99 -10.54 -15.45
N LEU A 69 -1.38 -11.56 -16.08
CA LEU A 69 -0.11 -12.15 -15.62
C LEU A 69 1.09 -11.21 -15.79
N ILE A 70 1.10 -10.37 -16.83
CA ILE A 70 2.08 -9.29 -16.96
C ILE A 70 1.91 -8.28 -15.80
N GLY A 71 0.67 -7.89 -15.52
CA GLY A 71 0.36 -6.98 -14.41
C GLY A 71 0.83 -7.54 -13.07
N LEU A 72 0.54 -8.81 -12.78
CA LEU A 72 1.00 -9.51 -11.59
C LEU A 72 2.53 -9.58 -11.52
N SER A 73 3.20 -9.92 -12.65
CA SER A 73 4.66 -9.92 -12.72
C SER A 73 5.29 -8.56 -12.40
N TYR A 74 4.69 -7.48 -12.88
CA TYR A 74 5.13 -6.12 -12.56
C TYR A 74 4.84 -5.73 -11.11
N LYS A 75 3.72 -6.20 -10.55
CA LYS A 75 3.39 -6.00 -9.12
C LYS A 75 4.43 -6.64 -8.23
N GLU A 76 4.81 -7.90 -8.47
CA GLU A 76 5.87 -8.61 -7.74
C GLU A 76 7.24 -7.91 -7.86
N ALA A 77 7.53 -7.32 -9.02
CA ALA A 77 8.73 -6.51 -9.23
C ALA A 77 8.64 -5.08 -8.67
N ALA A 78 7.58 -4.74 -7.92
CA ALA A 78 7.27 -3.39 -7.40
C ALA A 78 7.19 -2.29 -8.49
N LYS A 79 6.95 -2.66 -9.75
CA LYS A 79 6.72 -1.75 -10.88
C LYS A 79 5.23 -1.41 -10.97
N PHE A 80 4.74 -0.68 -9.98
CA PHE A 80 3.32 -0.47 -9.77
C PHE A 80 2.61 0.30 -10.90
N SER A 81 3.29 1.23 -11.56
CA SER A 81 2.69 1.99 -12.66
C SER A 81 2.44 1.11 -13.88
N GLU A 82 3.40 0.25 -14.22
CA GLU A 82 3.29 -0.73 -15.30
C GLU A 82 2.25 -1.81 -14.97
N ALA A 83 2.19 -2.25 -13.72
CA ALA A 83 1.18 -3.20 -13.25
C ALA A 83 -0.25 -2.66 -13.48
N ILE A 84 -0.53 -1.41 -13.06
CA ILE A 84 -1.83 -0.76 -13.26
C ILE A 84 -2.18 -0.67 -14.75
N GLN A 85 -1.23 -0.33 -15.62
CA GLN A 85 -1.47 -0.25 -17.06
C GLN A 85 -1.90 -1.61 -17.65
N HIS A 86 -1.22 -2.70 -17.25
CA HIS A 86 -1.55 -4.03 -17.75
C HIS A 86 -2.85 -4.57 -17.14
N PHE A 87 -3.17 -4.29 -15.87
CA PHE A 87 -4.48 -4.62 -15.31
C PHE A 87 -5.62 -3.86 -15.99
N ALA A 88 -5.41 -2.59 -16.37
CA ALA A 88 -6.39 -1.84 -17.16
C ALA A 88 -6.57 -2.43 -18.57
N LEU A 89 -5.50 -2.94 -19.20
CA LEU A 89 -5.60 -3.68 -20.46
C LEU A 89 -6.30 -5.03 -20.28
N ALA A 90 -6.08 -5.72 -19.15
CA ALA A 90 -6.82 -6.93 -18.81
C ALA A 90 -8.32 -6.63 -18.66
N GLU A 91 -8.69 -5.57 -17.93
CA GLU A 91 -10.09 -5.14 -17.80
C GLU A 91 -10.72 -4.87 -19.18
N LEU A 92 -10.01 -4.17 -20.06
CA LEU A 92 -10.51 -3.86 -21.42
C LEU A 92 -10.76 -5.12 -22.26
N ASN A 93 -9.95 -6.17 -22.05
CA ASN A 93 -10.05 -7.44 -22.78
C ASN A 93 -10.84 -8.51 -22.01
N SER A 94 -11.50 -8.13 -20.93
CA SER A 94 -12.34 -9.05 -20.13
C SER A 94 -13.59 -9.48 -20.90
N SER A 95 -13.88 -10.76 -20.87
CA SER A 95 -15.08 -11.36 -21.48
C SER A 95 -16.19 -11.63 -20.47
N THR A 96 -15.87 -11.64 -19.17
CA THR A 96 -16.79 -11.95 -18.09
C THR A 96 -16.77 -10.89 -16.99
N GLU A 97 -17.86 -10.78 -16.21
CA GLU A 97 -17.91 -9.89 -15.05
C GLU A 97 -16.87 -10.27 -13.97
N ALA A 98 -16.54 -11.55 -13.85
CA ALA A 98 -15.52 -12.03 -12.92
C ALA A 98 -14.14 -11.51 -13.29
N GLU A 99 -13.78 -11.52 -14.55
CA GLU A 99 -12.51 -10.97 -15.06
C GLU A 99 -12.42 -9.46 -14.88
N VAL A 100 -13.53 -8.73 -15.13
CA VAL A 100 -13.61 -7.28 -14.85
C VAL A 100 -13.37 -7.01 -13.36
N TYR A 101 -14.05 -7.78 -12.49
CA TYR A 101 -13.89 -7.65 -11.04
C TYR A 101 -12.44 -7.89 -10.61
N GLU A 102 -11.82 -8.97 -11.08
CA GLU A 102 -10.45 -9.34 -10.75
C GLU A 102 -9.46 -8.25 -11.16
N SER A 103 -9.55 -7.77 -12.40
CA SER A 103 -8.68 -6.71 -12.90
C SER A 103 -8.79 -5.41 -12.08
N ARG A 104 -10.01 -4.98 -11.76
CA ARG A 104 -10.26 -3.80 -10.91
C ARG A 104 -9.72 -4.00 -9.51
N LEU A 105 -9.90 -5.19 -8.96
CA LEU A 105 -9.41 -5.54 -7.64
C LEU A 105 -7.87 -5.48 -7.57
N GLU A 106 -7.18 -5.99 -8.59
CA GLU A 106 -5.72 -5.91 -8.64
C GLU A 106 -5.22 -4.46 -8.77
N ILE A 107 -5.92 -3.60 -9.54
CA ILE A 107 -5.63 -2.15 -9.57
C ILE A 107 -5.78 -1.53 -8.17
N ILE A 108 -6.81 -1.92 -7.41
CA ILE A 108 -7.03 -1.44 -6.03
C ILE A 108 -5.87 -1.87 -5.13
N LYS A 109 -5.51 -3.17 -5.15
CA LYS A 109 -4.40 -3.72 -4.35
C LYS A 109 -3.08 -3.01 -4.64
N VAL A 110 -2.77 -2.75 -5.90
CA VAL A 110 -1.56 -2.00 -6.27
C VAL A 110 -1.60 -0.55 -5.76
N ASN A 111 -2.77 0.11 -5.77
CA ASN A 111 -2.88 1.45 -5.18
C ASN A 111 -2.71 1.44 -3.65
N ILE A 112 -3.14 0.37 -2.96
CA ILE A 112 -2.86 0.16 -1.54
C ILE A 112 -1.36 0.02 -1.31
N LEU A 113 -0.68 -0.89 -2.01
CA LEU A 113 0.77 -1.12 -1.90
C LEU A 113 1.60 0.14 -2.19
N ARG A 114 1.17 0.93 -3.17
CA ARG A 114 1.79 2.20 -3.54
C ARG A 114 1.53 3.33 -2.54
N ARG A 115 0.70 3.10 -1.52
CA ARG A 115 0.20 4.12 -0.57
C ARG A 115 -0.57 5.29 -1.23
N THR A 116 -1.14 5.08 -2.41
CA THR A 116 -2.11 5.99 -3.02
C THR A 116 -3.51 5.67 -2.50
N THR A 117 -3.66 5.68 -1.17
CA THR A 117 -4.83 5.16 -0.45
C THR A 117 -6.12 5.91 -0.80
N GLN A 118 -6.07 7.23 -1.02
CA GLN A 118 -7.23 7.99 -1.48
C GLN A 118 -7.78 7.48 -2.82
N ARG A 119 -6.87 7.12 -3.75
CA ARG A 119 -7.29 6.50 -5.02
C ARG A 119 -7.86 5.10 -4.81
N ALA A 120 -7.27 4.33 -3.91
CA ALA A 120 -7.79 3.01 -3.56
C ALA A 120 -9.21 3.10 -2.99
N PHE A 121 -9.50 4.03 -2.07
CA PHE A 121 -10.86 4.26 -1.55
C PHE A 121 -11.85 4.64 -2.66
N THR A 122 -11.50 5.57 -3.54
CA THR A 122 -12.35 5.95 -4.67
C THR A 122 -12.69 4.76 -5.57
N LEU A 123 -11.71 3.87 -5.81
CA LEU A 123 -11.92 2.68 -6.64
C LEU A 123 -12.76 1.62 -5.91
N LEU A 124 -12.57 1.45 -4.59
CA LEU A 124 -13.39 0.57 -3.76
C LEU A 124 -14.85 1.04 -3.74
N ASP A 125 -15.08 2.34 -3.58
CA ASP A 125 -16.43 2.92 -3.62
C ASP A 125 -17.09 2.72 -5.00
N SER A 126 -16.32 2.88 -6.09
CA SER A 126 -16.79 2.60 -7.44
C SER A 126 -17.15 1.13 -7.63
N LEU A 127 -16.37 0.22 -7.06
CA LEU A 127 -16.60 -1.21 -7.16
C LEU A 127 -17.83 -1.64 -6.33
N GLU A 128 -18.02 -1.06 -5.14
CA GLU A 128 -19.14 -1.32 -4.25
C GLU A 128 -20.47 -0.82 -4.84
N ASN A 129 -20.46 0.33 -5.53
CA ASN A 129 -21.63 0.90 -6.19
C ASN A 129 -21.99 0.20 -7.52
N ASP A 130 -21.16 -0.70 -8.02
CA ASP A 130 -21.46 -1.45 -9.24
C ASP A 130 -22.38 -2.63 -8.93
N VAL A 131 -23.62 -2.54 -9.43
CA VAL A 131 -24.69 -3.54 -9.18
C VAL A 131 -24.26 -4.99 -9.51
N ARG A 132 -23.34 -5.15 -10.46
CA ARG A 132 -22.80 -6.48 -10.85
C ARG A 132 -22.08 -7.17 -9.69
N PHE A 133 -21.54 -6.40 -8.75
CA PHE A 133 -20.66 -6.89 -7.68
C PHE A 133 -21.28 -6.83 -6.27
N ASN A 134 -22.60 -6.64 -6.15
CA ASN A 134 -23.30 -6.56 -4.87
C ASN A 134 -23.04 -7.75 -3.92
N LYS A 135 -22.73 -8.93 -4.47
CA LYS A 135 -22.40 -10.14 -3.67
C LYS A 135 -20.95 -10.15 -3.18
N LYS A 136 -20.15 -9.16 -3.55
CA LYS A 136 -18.72 -9.05 -3.22
C LYS A 136 -18.43 -8.06 -2.11
N SER A 137 -19.47 -7.52 -1.43
CA SER A 137 -19.33 -6.48 -0.41
C SER A 137 -18.36 -6.86 0.72
N GLU A 138 -18.40 -8.10 1.21
CA GLU A 138 -17.46 -8.58 2.25
C GLU A 138 -16.00 -8.55 1.75
N GLU A 139 -15.76 -8.95 0.51
CA GLU A 139 -14.43 -8.92 -0.09
C GLU A 139 -13.96 -7.48 -0.35
N ILE A 140 -14.83 -6.59 -0.80
CA ILE A 140 -14.54 -5.17 -0.99
C ILE A 140 -14.17 -4.53 0.35
N ASN A 141 -14.92 -4.80 1.42
CA ASN A 141 -14.63 -4.31 2.76
C ASN A 141 -13.32 -4.88 3.32
N TYR A 142 -12.97 -6.13 3.00
CA TYR A 142 -11.68 -6.70 3.36
C TYR A 142 -10.51 -5.86 2.80
N TRP A 143 -10.58 -5.46 1.53
CA TRP A 143 -9.55 -4.62 0.92
C TRP A 143 -9.62 -3.17 1.37
N ARG A 144 -10.80 -2.70 1.79
CA ARG A 144 -10.98 -1.39 2.45
C ARG A 144 -10.23 -1.34 3.78
N GLY A 145 -10.32 -2.39 4.58
CA GLY A 145 -9.54 -2.54 5.82
C GLY A 145 -8.03 -2.44 5.56
N TRP A 146 -7.52 -3.11 4.52
CA TRP A 146 -6.12 -2.98 4.12
C TRP A 146 -5.77 -1.55 3.65
N ALA A 147 -6.66 -0.87 2.94
CA ALA A 147 -6.45 0.53 2.57
C ALA A 147 -6.35 1.44 3.80
N TYR A 148 -7.13 1.18 4.86
CA TYR A 148 -7.00 1.89 6.14
C TYR A 148 -5.66 1.62 6.81
N ILE A 149 -5.17 0.38 6.88
CA ILE A 149 -3.82 0.07 7.41
C ILE A 149 -2.75 0.88 6.67
N PHE A 150 -2.77 0.90 5.33
CA PHE A 150 -1.78 1.62 4.52
C PHE A 150 -1.96 3.15 4.53
N SER A 151 -3.07 3.67 5.07
CA SER A 151 -3.28 5.09 5.37
C SER A 151 -2.99 5.46 6.82
N ASP A 152 -2.44 4.54 7.60
CA ASP A 152 -2.14 4.67 9.03
C ASP A 152 -3.38 4.92 9.91
N ASP A 153 -4.56 4.48 9.46
CA ASP A 153 -5.84 4.59 10.17
C ASP A 153 -6.22 3.24 10.77
N TRP A 154 -5.56 2.91 11.87
CA TRP A 154 -5.68 1.62 12.52
C TRP A 154 -7.04 1.41 13.18
N GLU A 155 -7.65 2.48 13.70
CA GLU A 155 -9.00 2.45 14.29
C GLU A 155 -10.04 2.00 13.23
N ARG A 156 -10.08 2.68 12.08
CA ARG A 156 -11.03 2.32 11.02
C ARG A 156 -10.70 0.96 10.39
N ALA A 157 -9.45 0.57 10.34
CA ALA A 157 -9.06 -0.77 9.92
C ALA A 157 -9.63 -1.84 10.86
N ALA A 158 -9.46 -1.68 12.18
CA ALA A 158 -10.00 -2.59 13.20
C ALA A 158 -11.52 -2.72 13.10
N LEU A 159 -12.23 -1.59 13.05
CA LEU A 159 -13.69 -1.56 12.88
C LEU A 159 -14.13 -2.31 11.61
N THR A 160 -13.49 -2.02 10.46
CA THR A 160 -13.83 -2.65 9.19
C THR A 160 -13.62 -4.16 9.21
N PHE A 161 -12.51 -4.64 9.76
CA PHE A 161 -12.24 -6.08 9.85
C PHE A 161 -13.11 -6.78 10.89
N SER A 162 -13.57 -6.09 11.93
CA SER A 162 -14.45 -6.68 12.96
C SER A 162 -15.80 -7.12 12.41
N GLU A 163 -16.27 -6.50 11.32
CA GLU A 163 -17.49 -6.86 10.61
C GLU A 163 -17.33 -8.11 9.72
N ILE A 164 -16.10 -8.58 9.52
CA ILE A 164 -15.77 -9.69 8.63
C ILE A 164 -15.35 -10.90 9.45
N GLN A 165 -16.19 -11.92 9.51
CA GLN A 165 -15.94 -13.09 10.35
C GLN A 165 -14.56 -13.75 10.13
N LYS A 166 -14.09 -13.78 8.88
CA LYS A 166 -12.80 -14.40 8.51
C LYS A 166 -11.57 -13.49 8.69
N ALA A 167 -11.79 -12.25 9.11
CA ALA A 167 -10.73 -11.24 9.31
C ALA A 167 -10.58 -10.82 10.78
N HIS A 168 -11.13 -11.60 11.71
CA HIS A 168 -11.11 -11.29 13.14
C HIS A 168 -9.68 -11.11 13.69
N ASP A 169 -8.73 -11.92 13.21
CA ASP A 169 -7.33 -11.80 13.62
C ASP A 169 -6.73 -10.43 13.19
N LEU A 170 -7.08 -9.95 11.98
CA LEU A 170 -6.66 -8.62 11.52
C LEU A 170 -7.30 -7.51 12.36
N ALA A 171 -8.58 -7.66 12.75
CA ALA A 171 -9.25 -6.72 13.62
C ALA A 171 -8.51 -6.59 14.97
N LEU A 172 -8.16 -7.72 15.60
CA LEU A 172 -7.41 -7.74 16.87
C LEU A 172 -6.02 -7.11 16.74
N ILE A 173 -5.31 -7.38 15.65
CA ILE A 173 -3.99 -6.77 15.39
C ILE A 173 -4.13 -5.25 15.25
N CYS A 174 -5.09 -4.78 14.43
CA CYS A 174 -5.30 -3.35 14.22
C CYS A 174 -5.73 -2.63 15.51
N ASP A 175 -6.64 -3.22 16.28
CA ASP A 175 -7.07 -2.70 17.57
C ASP A 175 -5.91 -2.63 18.59
N SER A 176 -5.05 -3.66 18.63
CA SER A 176 -3.86 -3.66 19.47
C SER A 176 -2.89 -2.54 19.09
N VAL A 177 -2.69 -2.31 17.80
CA VAL A 177 -1.81 -1.23 17.32
C VAL A 177 -2.39 0.13 17.68
N ASP A 178 -3.69 0.35 17.42
CA ASP A 178 -4.36 1.61 17.69
C ASP A 178 -4.31 1.98 19.17
N ASN A 179 -4.62 1.03 20.06
CA ASN A 179 -4.56 1.21 21.51
C ASN A 179 -3.15 1.50 22.04
N ASP A 180 -2.12 1.09 21.32
CA ASP A 180 -0.72 1.33 21.66
C ASP A 180 -0.19 2.70 21.19
N LEU A 181 -0.92 3.40 20.31
CA LEU A 181 -0.46 4.69 19.78
C LEU A 181 -0.54 5.80 20.83
N TYR A 182 0.48 6.64 20.86
CA TYR A 182 0.47 7.87 21.66
C TYR A 182 -0.35 8.94 20.94
N ASN A 183 -1.08 9.75 21.71
CA ASN A 183 -1.72 10.95 21.18
C ASN A 183 -0.70 12.11 21.15
N PRO A 184 -0.26 12.60 19.93
CA PRO A 184 0.74 13.66 19.85
C PRO A 184 0.27 15.00 20.43
N GLU A 185 -1.02 15.32 20.29
CA GLU A 185 -1.58 16.54 20.86
C GLU A 185 -1.59 16.46 22.40
N LEU A 186 -1.95 15.32 22.97
CA LEU A 186 -1.90 15.10 24.42
C LEU A 186 -0.45 15.23 24.93
N ALA A 187 0.53 14.66 24.24
CA ALA A 187 1.95 14.81 24.58
C ALA A 187 2.37 16.29 24.63
N LYS A 188 1.94 17.06 23.65
CA LYS A 188 2.16 18.51 23.56
C LYS A 188 1.50 19.26 24.72
N TYR A 189 0.21 19.00 25.00
CA TYR A 189 -0.50 19.64 26.10
C TYR A 189 0.09 19.30 27.46
N LEU A 190 0.46 18.05 27.71
CA LEU A 190 1.13 17.63 28.93
C LEU A 190 2.47 18.37 29.13
N SER A 191 3.17 18.73 28.05
CA SER A 191 4.46 19.42 28.08
C SER A 191 4.37 20.89 28.48
N ILE A 192 3.17 21.45 28.74
CA ILE A 192 3.00 22.71 29.46
C ILE A 192 3.66 22.59 30.84
N VAL A 193 3.59 21.41 31.47
CA VAL A 193 4.44 21.06 32.60
C VAL A 193 5.74 20.47 32.06
N PRO A 194 6.90 21.13 32.27
CA PRO A 194 8.16 20.65 31.71
C PRO A 194 8.46 19.19 32.03
N GLY A 195 8.70 18.39 31.00
CA GLY A 195 9.00 16.96 31.12
C GLY A 195 7.79 16.02 31.08
N ALA A 196 6.57 16.48 31.38
CA ALA A 196 5.42 15.61 31.48
C ALA A 196 5.04 14.93 30.16
N GLY A 197 5.11 15.64 29.03
CA GLY A 197 4.86 15.05 27.72
C GLY A 197 5.93 14.05 27.28
N GLN A 198 7.20 14.27 27.67
CA GLN A 198 8.28 13.32 27.45
C GLN A 198 8.08 12.04 28.28
N PHE A 199 7.63 12.15 29.53
CA PHE A 199 7.30 10.98 30.34
C PHE A 199 6.11 10.20 29.78
N TYR A 200 5.12 10.89 29.24
CA TYR A 200 3.98 10.24 28.57
C TYR A 200 4.42 9.40 27.35
N THR A 201 5.47 9.81 26.66
CA THR A 201 6.02 9.10 25.48
C THR A 201 7.18 8.16 25.81
N ASP A 202 7.39 7.82 27.11
CA ASP A 202 8.48 6.98 27.61
C ASP A 202 9.88 7.53 27.36
N GLU A 203 10.00 8.86 27.09
CA GLU A 203 11.27 9.56 26.91
C GLU A 203 11.78 10.13 28.23
N TYR A 204 12.07 9.26 29.19
CA TYR A 204 12.39 9.60 30.59
C TYR A 204 13.62 10.52 30.72
N ILE A 205 14.68 10.24 29.95
CA ILE A 205 15.92 11.05 29.99
C ILE A 205 15.64 12.45 29.47
N SER A 206 14.94 12.58 28.35
CA SER A 206 14.53 13.87 27.77
C SER A 206 13.61 14.64 28.74
N GLY A 207 12.72 13.93 29.43
CA GLY A 207 11.85 14.50 30.45
C GLY A 207 12.63 15.10 31.62
N LEU A 208 13.59 14.37 32.19
CA LEU A 208 14.46 14.85 33.26
C LEU A 208 15.31 16.06 32.84
N ILE A 209 15.89 16.02 31.63
CA ILE A 209 16.64 17.14 31.07
C ILE A 209 15.74 18.36 30.90
N SER A 210 14.51 18.18 30.43
CA SER A 210 13.52 19.25 30.27
C SER A 210 13.24 19.93 31.61
N ILE A 211 12.98 19.16 32.67
CA ILE A 211 12.80 19.71 34.02
C ILE A 211 14.03 20.47 34.49
N GLY A 212 15.22 19.86 34.42
CA GLY A 212 16.46 20.44 34.85
C GLY A 212 16.76 21.79 34.19
N TRP A 213 16.64 21.88 32.88
CA TRP A 213 16.84 23.13 32.14
C TRP A 213 15.78 24.18 32.47
N ASN A 214 14.52 23.83 32.60
CA ASN A 214 13.49 24.81 32.95
C ASN A 214 13.66 25.34 34.38
N VAL A 215 14.02 24.49 35.31
CA VAL A 215 14.33 24.93 36.68
C VAL A 215 15.55 25.84 36.72
N LEU A 216 16.64 25.46 36.04
CA LEU A 216 17.88 26.25 35.99
C LEU A 216 17.64 27.64 35.40
N TRP A 217 17.09 27.71 34.18
CA TRP A 217 16.90 29.01 33.50
C TRP A 217 15.80 29.84 34.17
N GLY A 218 14.75 29.21 34.69
CA GLY A 218 13.74 29.90 35.46
C GLY A 218 14.29 30.51 36.74
N TYR A 219 15.11 29.76 37.50
CA TYR A 219 15.80 30.28 38.67
C TYR A 219 16.70 31.45 38.32
N LEU A 220 17.58 31.33 37.32
CA LEU A 220 18.49 32.39 36.90
C LEU A 220 17.75 33.65 36.43
N THR A 221 16.63 33.49 35.74
CA THR A 221 15.79 34.62 35.32
C THR A 221 15.20 35.36 36.53
N ILE A 222 14.60 34.63 37.47
CA ILE A 222 13.97 35.19 38.68
C ILE A 222 15.05 35.86 39.54
N ASN A 223 16.19 35.21 39.74
CA ASN A 223 17.29 35.76 40.55
C ASN A 223 17.85 37.07 39.92
N ALA A 224 17.97 37.13 38.58
CA ALA A 224 18.41 38.36 37.92
C ALA A 224 17.45 39.54 38.17
N PHE A 225 16.13 39.31 38.15
CA PHE A 225 15.15 40.34 38.46
C PHE A 225 15.17 40.74 39.96
N MET A 226 15.39 39.80 40.86
CA MET A 226 15.49 40.07 42.30
C MET A 226 16.71 40.87 42.69
N GLU A 227 17.79 40.83 41.87
CA GLU A 227 19.01 41.57 42.05
C GLU A 227 19.07 42.89 41.20
N ASP A 228 17.90 43.37 40.76
CA ASP A 228 17.74 44.55 39.87
C ASP A 228 18.51 44.52 38.56
N ARG A 229 18.95 43.32 38.12
CA ARG A 229 19.61 43.08 36.84
C ARG A 229 18.59 42.83 35.73
N VAL A 230 17.75 43.83 35.47
CA VAL A 230 16.58 43.72 34.58
C VAL A 230 16.97 43.28 33.16
N PHE A 231 18.04 43.80 32.62
CA PHE A 231 18.53 43.43 31.28
C PHE A 231 18.91 41.94 31.19
N ASP A 232 19.65 41.43 32.18
CA ASP A 232 20.05 40.02 32.25
C ASP A 232 18.82 39.11 32.40
N GLY A 233 17.87 39.49 33.26
CA GLY A 233 16.60 38.77 33.45
C GLY A 233 15.81 38.68 32.16
N LEU A 234 15.69 39.74 31.39
CA LEU A 234 15.02 39.75 30.09
C LEU A 234 15.76 38.86 29.07
N MET A 235 17.07 38.96 29.00
CA MET A 235 17.87 38.16 28.05
C MET A 235 17.81 36.66 28.36
N ILE A 236 18.00 36.29 29.64
CA ILE A 236 17.91 34.88 30.06
C ILE A 236 16.50 34.37 29.88
N GLY A 237 15.47 35.09 30.27
CA GLY A 237 14.08 34.69 30.19
C GLY A 237 13.57 34.49 28.76
N THR A 238 13.93 35.39 27.85
CA THR A 238 13.45 35.33 26.46
C THR A 238 14.31 34.47 25.56
N LEU A 239 15.65 34.63 25.61
CA LEU A 239 16.53 33.92 24.67
C LEU A 239 16.87 32.50 25.10
N LEU A 240 16.89 32.21 26.40
CA LEU A 240 17.25 30.91 26.94
C LEU A 240 16.01 30.16 27.45
N TRP A 241 15.38 30.67 28.54
CA TRP A 241 14.25 29.92 29.14
C TRP A 241 13.09 29.70 28.18
N TRP A 242 12.53 30.74 27.54
CA TRP A 242 11.41 30.62 26.63
C TRP A 242 11.74 29.75 25.44
N ARG A 243 12.93 29.82 24.88
CA ARG A 243 13.39 29.00 23.77
C ARG A 243 13.45 27.53 24.14
N PHE A 244 14.01 27.19 25.30
CA PHE A 244 14.04 25.79 25.78
C PHE A 244 12.65 25.28 26.15
N TYR A 245 11.84 26.09 26.78
CA TYR A 245 10.47 25.75 27.15
C TYR A 245 9.62 25.44 25.92
N SER A 246 9.60 26.31 24.91
CA SER A 246 8.85 26.09 23.67
C SER A 246 9.40 24.92 22.84
N GLY A 247 10.72 24.72 22.83
CA GLY A 247 11.36 23.57 22.21
C GLY A 247 10.96 22.24 22.85
N ASN A 248 10.84 22.20 24.17
CA ASN A 248 10.41 21.00 24.89
C ASN A 248 8.97 20.59 24.56
N ILE A 249 8.08 21.54 24.37
CA ILE A 249 6.68 21.28 23.96
C ILE A 249 6.65 20.62 22.57
N GLN A 250 7.41 21.15 21.62
CA GLN A 250 7.50 20.61 20.27
C GLN A 250 8.18 19.23 20.24
N ASN A 251 9.20 19.03 21.07
CA ASN A 251 9.87 17.73 21.16
C ASN A 251 8.96 16.61 21.68
N ALA A 252 8.06 16.87 22.61
CA ALA A 252 7.15 15.85 23.10
C ALA A 252 6.15 15.38 22.02
N GLU A 253 5.62 16.30 21.22
CA GLU A 253 4.79 15.98 20.05
C GLU A 253 5.59 15.13 19.05
N LYS A 254 6.83 15.52 18.76
CA LYS A 254 7.75 14.80 17.86
C LYS A 254 8.03 13.38 18.37
N PHE A 255 8.31 13.20 19.66
CA PHE A 255 8.55 11.89 20.25
C PHE A 255 7.33 10.97 20.11
N ALA A 256 6.12 11.50 20.33
CA ALA A 256 4.89 10.74 20.12
C ALA A 256 4.77 10.26 18.66
N LEU A 257 5.03 11.15 17.69
CA LEU A 257 4.99 10.80 16.27
C LEU A 257 6.07 9.77 15.88
N GLU A 258 7.31 9.92 16.39
CA GLU A 258 8.39 8.98 16.12
C GLU A 258 8.11 7.59 16.69
N LYS A 259 7.60 7.51 17.93
CA LYS A 259 7.20 6.25 18.56
C LYS A 259 6.04 5.58 17.82
N ASN A 260 5.05 6.37 17.40
CA ASN A 260 3.93 5.85 16.60
C ASN A 260 4.43 5.26 15.27
N LEU A 261 5.33 5.97 14.58
CA LEU A 261 5.91 5.50 13.32
C LEU A 261 6.69 4.18 13.53
N GLU A 262 7.43 4.03 14.62
CA GLU A 262 8.12 2.78 14.96
C GLU A 262 7.13 1.63 15.18
N LYS A 263 6.06 1.86 15.95
CA LYS A 263 5.01 0.87 16.22
C LYS A 263 4.27 0.46 14.94
N THR A 264 3.82 1.43 14.14
CA THR A 264 3.10 1.15 12.89
C THR A 264 3.98 0.45 11.85
N ASN A 265 5.25 0.82 11.73
CA ASN A 265 6.20 0.13 10.86
C ASN A 265 6.45 -1.32 11.32
N SER A 266 6.57 -1.56 12.62
CA SER A 266 6.73 -2.92 13.17
C SER A 266 5.50 -3.78 12.88
N ALA A 267 4.29 -3.23 13.04
CA ALA A 267 3.06 -3.90 12.70
C ALA A 267 2.94 -4.21 11.19
N LEU A 268 3.30 -3.24 10.34
CA LEU A 268 3.33 -3.46 8.89
C LEU A 268 4.34 -4.53 8.49
N HIS A 269 5.52 -4.55 9.11
CA HIS A 269 6.52 -5.59 8.87
C HIS A 269 5.99 -6.97 9.26
N TYR A 270 5.32 -7.10 10.40
CA TYR A 270 4.66 -8.34 10.81
C TYR A 270 3.59 -8.76 9.79
N LEU A 271 2.72 -7.84 9.38
CA LEU A 271 1.68 -8.12 8.40
C LEU A 271 2.24 -8.54 7.03
N GLN A 272 3.37 -8.00 6.63
CA GLN A 272 4.01 -8.36 5.36
C GLN A 272 4.69 -9.74 5.41
N ASN A 273 5.39 -10.06 6.49
CA ASN A 273 6.28 -11.22 6.54
C ASN A 273 5.67 -12.43 7.26
N ASP A 274 4.95 -12.20 8.36
CA ASP A 274 4.53 -13.26 9.28
C ASP A 274 3.03 -13.57 9.21
N TYR A 275 2.20 -12.63 8.76
CA TYR A 275 0.77 -12.87 8.59
C TYR A 275 0.51 -13.79 7.40
N ASN A 276 -0.20 -14.91 7.65
CA ASN A 276 -0.47 -15.94 6.63
C ASN A 276 -1.79 -15.76 5.87
N GLY A 277 -2.52 -14.66 6.09
CA GLY A 277 -3.76 -14.38 5.37
C GLY A 277 -3.54 -13.70 4.01
N ARG A 278 -4.66 -13.33 3.35
CA ARG A 278 -4.62 -12.62 2.05
C ARG A 278 -4.05 -11.21 2.24
N LYS A 279 -3.07 -10.85 1.42
CA LYS A 279 -2.40 -9.52 1.40
C LYS A 279 -2.61 -8.84 0.05
N PRO A 280 -2.54 -7.50 -0.02
CA PRO A 280 -2.67 -6.76 -1.26
C PRO A 280 -1.60 -7.08 -2.31
#